data_77da7ddf27bda26072f8c6eaf30edcef
#
_entry.id   77da7ddf27bda26072f8c6eaf30edcef
#
_cell.length_a   1.000
_cell.length_b   1.000
_cell.length_c   1.000
_cell.angle_alpha   90.00
_cell.angle_beta   90.00
_cell.angle_gamma   90.00
#
_symmetry.space_group_name_H-M   'P 1'
#
loop_
_entity.id
_entity.type
_entity.pdbx_description
1 polymer ?
#
loop_
_entity_poly.entity_id
_entity_poly.type
_entity_poly.pdbx_seq_one_letter_code
_entity_poly.pdbx_strand_id
1 'polypeptide(L)'
;LGDLPNQVQALTDQQEATTTSLSEKEELLKTTTVDIHTSETLIATTQEKVDTLKDKLIDGSISNNKEYDAMMETIDYEKNIIFEKENELLILMETKENLSKEIDEDKAALDGIIEELNNKKESLNKKVEDVSEEKNALTKERKDIVLNVDEDTLDKYMQIYEARSGVACSEILDNNCEGCGAYIPPQVVNEALAKSIVYCGT
;
A
#
# COMPACT_ATOMS: atom_id res chain seq x y z
N LEU A 1 -8.17 19.80 4.59
CA LEU A 1 -7.24 18.67 4.45
C LEU A 1 -7.02 18.26 2.99
N GLY A 2 -7.99 18.58 2.08
CA GLY A 2 -7.90 18.25 0.67
C GLY A 2 -7.83 16.73 0.42
N ASP A 3 -7.08 16.32 -0.62
CA ASP A 3 -6.92 14.91 -1.02
C ASP A 3 -5.83 14.14 -0.25
N LEU A 4 -5.18 14.79 0.71
CA LEU A 4 -4.04 14.20 1.44
C LEU A 4 -4.37 12.89 2.19
N PRO A 5 -5.54 12.72 2.84
CA PRO A 5 -5.92 11.46 3.47
C PRO A 5 -6.00 10.30 2.47
N ASN A 6 -6.56 10.53 1.27
CA ASN A 6 -6.66 9.49 0.24
C ASN A 6 -5.27 9.10 -0.29
N GLN A 7 -4.35 10.07 -0.42
CA GLN A 7 -2.97 9.80 -0.83
C GLN A 7 -2.23 8.97 0.23
N VAL A 8 -2.42 9.26 1.52
CA VAL A 8 -1.86 8.46 2.62
C VAL A 8 -2.41 7.04 2.60
N GLN A 9 -3.71 6.87 2.36
CA GLN A 9 -4.32 5.54 2.27
C GLN A 9 -3.77 4.76 1.07
N ALA A 10 -3.72 5.37 -0.11
CA ALA A 10 -3.19 4.73 -1.32
C ALA A 10 -1.73 4.27 -1.16
N LEU A 11 -0.88 5.10 -0.53
CA LEU A 11 0.51 4.72 -0.24
C LEU A 11 0.60 3.61 0.82
N THR A 12 -0.31 3.57 1.79
CA THR A 12 -0.39 2.49 2.78
C THR A 12 -0.75 1.18 2.11
N ASP A 13 -1.77 1.17 1.25
CA ASP A 13 -2.19 -0.01 0.50
C ASP A 13 -1.06 -0.51 -0.43
N GLN A 14 -0.35 0.41 -1.06
CA GLN A 14 0.81 0.08 -1.90
C GLN A 14 1.97 -0.50 -1.08
N GLN A 15 2.25 0.05 0.11
CA GLN A 15 3.25 -0.50 1.04
C GLN A 15 2.92 -1.93 1.44
N GLU A 16 1.66 -2.21 1.81
CA GLU A 16 1.21 -3.55 2.19
C GLU A 16 1.32 -4.54 1.04
N ALA A 17 0.90 -4.15 -0.17
CA ALA A 17 1.00 -4.99 -1.36
C ALA A 17 2.46 -5.31 -1.72
N THR A 18 3.35 -4.32 -1.70
CA THR A 18 4.78 -4.52 -1.98
C THR A 18 5.44 -5.38 -0.91
N THR A 19 5.10 -5.20 0.37
CA THR A 19 5.63 -6.02 1.47
C THR A 19 5.21 -7.48 1.33
N THR A 20 3.96 -7.74 0.96
CA THR A 20 3.44 -9.09 0.73
C THR A 20 4.16 -9.76 -0.44
N SER A 21 4.27 -9.08 -1.58
CA SER A 21 5.00 -9.57 -2.75
C SER A 21 6.47 -9.88 -2.43
N LEU A 22 7.13 -8.99 -1.68
CA LEU A 22 8.52 -9.18 -1.23
C LEU A 22 8.67 -10.44 -0.37
N SER A 23 7.76 -10.66 0.58
CA SER A 23 7.77 -11.85 1.44
C SER A 23 7.59 -13.15 0.65
N GLU A 24 6.70 -13.15 -0.36
CA GLU A 24 6.47 -14.29 -1.24
C GLU A 24 7.72 -14.61 -2.08
N LYS A 25 8.36 -13.58 -2.65
CA LYS A 25 9.59 -13.73 -3.43
C LYS A 25 10.77 -14.22 -2.56
N GLU A 26 10.91 -13.73 -1.33
CA GLU A 26 11.94 -14.18 -0.39
C GLU A 26 11.75 -15.65 0.01
N GLU A 27 10.51 -16.11 0.18
CA GLU A 27 10.23 -17.51 0.45
C GLU A 27 10.51 -18.39 -0.78
N LEU A 28 10.15 -17.92 -1.97
CA LEU A 28 10.48 -18.60 -3.22
C LEU A 28 11.99 -18.69 -3.44
N LEU A 29 12.74 -17.64 -3.09
CA LEU A 29 14.20 -17.65 -3.17
C LEU A 29 14.83 -18.70 -2.24
N LYS A 30 14.28 -18.86 -1.03
CA LYS A 30 14.72 -19.89 -0.10
C LYS A 30 14.45 -21.30 -0.65
N THR A 31 13.25 -21.56 -1.14
CA THR A 31 12.91 -22.88 -1.73
C THR A 31 13.78 -23.18 -2.94
N THR A 32 13.93 -22.24 -3.87
CA THR A 32 14.82 -22.38 -5.03
C THR A 32 16.27 -22.67 -4.60
N THR A 33 16.75 -22.03 -3.53
CA THR A 33 18.11 -22.27 -3.02
C THR A 33 18.26 -23.69 -2.45
N VAL A 34 17.23 -24.22 -1.77
CA VAL A 34 17.21 -25.62 -1.29
C VAL A 34 17.17 -26.59 -2.44
N ASP A 35 16.37 -26.30 -3.49
CA ASP A 35 16.27 -27.15 -4.67
C ASP A 35 17.59 -27.20 -5.45
N ILE A 36 18.31 -26.08 -5.58
CA ILE A 36 19.65 -26.02 -6.13
C ILE A 36 20.60 -26.96 -5.37
N HIS A 37 20.66 -26.84 -4.04
CA HIS A 37 21.53 -27.66 -3.22
C HIS A 37 21.18 -29.16 -3.31
N THR A 38 19.89 -29.47 -3.36
CA THR A 38 19.39 -30.86 -3.54
C THR A 38 19.83 -31.43 -4.90
N SER A 39 19.70 -30.65 -5.97
CA SER A 39 20.11 -31.03 -7.32
C SER A 39 21.64 -31.22 -7.41
N GLU A 40 22.41 -30.30 -6.83
CA GLU A 40 23.89 -30.43 -6.76
C GLU A 40 24.31 -31.70 -6.03
N THR A 41 23.67 -32.01 -4.90
CA THR A 41 23.97 -33.21 -4.10
C THR A 41 23.63 -34.48 -4.88
N LEU A 42 22.48 -34.48 -5.60
CA LEU A 42 22.06 -35.60 -6.42
C LEU A 42 23.03 -35.83 -7.59
N ILE A 43 23.43 -34.77 -8.27
CA ILE A 43 24.44 -34.84 -9.37
C ILE A 43 25.73 -35.42 -8.83
N ALA A 44 26.26 -34.91 -7.71
CA ALA A 44 27.50 -35.39 -7.12
C ALA A 44 27.44 -36.88 -6.73
N THR A 45 26.37 -37.31 -6.05
CA THR A 45 26.20 -38.70 -5.64
C THR A 45 26.01 -39.65 -6.83
N THR A 46 25.32 -39.20 -7.87
CA THR A 46 25.14 -39.96 -9.11
C THR A 46 26.45 -40.06 -9.90
N GLN A 47 27.25 -38.99 -9.93
CA GLN A 47 28.58 -39.00 -10.56
C GLN A 47 29.52 -39.98 -9.84
N GLU A 48 29.54 -40.01 -8.49
CA GLU A 48 30.31 -40.99 -7.72
C GLU A 48 29.92 -42.44 -8.05
N LYS A 49 28.61 -42.72 -8.25
CA LYS A 49 28.13 -44.04 -8.70
C LYS A 49 28.68 -44.38 -10.08
N VAL A 50 28.60 -43.45 -11.04
CA VAL A 50 29.10 -43.62 -12.39
C VAL A 50 30.60 -43.92 -12.37
N ASP A 51 31.36 -43.19 -11.57
CA ASP A 51 32.79 -43.39 -11.47
C ASP A 51 33.14 -44.72 -10.80
N THR A 52 32.42 -45.11 -9.75
CA THR A 52 32.58 -46.46 -9.14
C THR A 52 32.27 -47.59 -10.13
N LEU A 53 31.24 -47.43 -10.96
CA LEU A 53 30.90 -48.43 -11.97
C LEU A 53 31.97 -48.51 -13.10
N LYS A 54 32.52 -47.37 -13.53
CA LYS A 54 33.63 -47.33 -14.50
C LYS A 54 34.89 -48.00 -13.95
N ASP A 55 35.25 -47.75 -12.66
CA ASP A 55 36.38 -48.37 -12.02
C ASP A 55 36.23 -49.90 -11.98
N LYS A 56 35.03 -50.41 -11.69
CA LYS A 56 34.73 -51.87 -11.76
C LYS A 56 34.83 -52.45 -13.14
N LEU A 57 34.53 -51.69 -14.17
CA LEU A 57 34.74 -52.09 -15.58
C LEU A 57 36.22 -52.24 -15.94
N ILE A 58 37.11 -51.47 -15.30
CA ILE A 58 38.53 -51.38 -15.62
C ILE A 58 39.36 -52.36 -14.80
N ASP A 59 38.95 -52.63 -13.52
CA ASP A 59 39.72 -53.47 -12.58
C ASP A 59 39.71 -54.97 -12.92
N GLY A 60 39.01 -55.39 -13.98
CA GLY A 60 38.99 -56.76 -14.46
C GLY A 60 38.13 -57.73 -13.59
N SER A 61 37.29 -57.19 -12.70
CA SER A 61 36.41 -58.00 -11.86
C SER A 61 35.27 -58.65 -12.65
N ILE A 62 34.99 -58.13 -13.84
CA ILE A 62 33.91 -58.62 -14.74
C ILE A 62 34.43 -59.65 -15.71
N SER A 63 33.88 -60.86 -15.58
CA SER A 63 34.29 -62.00 -16.44
C SER A 63 33.21 -62.40 -17.48
N ASN A 64 32.04 -61.74 -17.49
CA ASN A 64 30.88 -62.09 -18.32
C ASN A 64 30.46 -60.88 -19.19
N ASN A 65 30.36 -61.04 -20.49
CA ASN A 65 29.89 -60.00 -21.41
C ASN A 65 28.50 -59.45 -21.10
N LYS A 66 27.60 -60.28 -20.59
CA LYS A 66 26.25 -59.82 -20.20
C LYS A 66 26.28 -58.88 -19.01
N GLU A 67 27.17 -59.11 -18.03
CA GLU A 67 27.38 -58.25 -16.88
C GLU A 67 28.03 -56.92 -17.28
N TYR A 68 28.97 -56.97 -18.20
CA TYR A 68 29.57 -55.80 -18.80
C TYR A 68 28.53 -54.93 -19.48
N ASP A 69 27.70 -55.51 -20.38
CA ASP A 69 26.67 -54.81 -21.13
C ASP A 69 25.65 -54.16 -20.17
N ALA A 70 25.16 -54.90 -19.16
CA ALA A 70 24.22 -54.39 -18.16
C ALA A 70 24.81 -53.20 -17.34
N MET A 71 26.14 -53.25 -17.04
CA MET A 71 26.79 -52.19 -16.32
C MET A 71 26.98 -50.93 -17.20
N MET A 72 27.25 -51.14 -18.48
CA MET A 72 27.31 -50.04 -19.46
C MET A 72 25.93 -49.37 -19.62
N GLU A 73 24.85 -50.12 -19.73
CA GLU A 73 23.47 -49.60 -19.75
C GLU A 73 23.16 -48.77 -18.48
N THR A 74 23.59 -49.26 -17.33
CA THR A 74 23.41 -48.53 -16.05
C THR A 74 24.21 -47.21 -16.04
N ILE A 75 25.44 -47.22 -16.49
CA ILE A 75 26.27 -46.00 -16.58
C ILE A 75 25.63 -44.99 -17.53
N ASP A 76 25.12 -45.42 -18.68
CA ASP A 76 24.48 -44.50 -19.63
C ASP A 76 23.14 -43.97 -19.09
N TYR A 77 22.37 -44.78 -18.35
CA TYR A 77 21.18 -44.33 -17.64
C TYR A 77 21.49 -43.25 -16.55
N GLU A 78 22.49 -43.52 -15.70
CA GLU A 78 22.89 -42.56 -14.64
C GLU A 78 23.47 -41.25 -15.26
N LYS A 79 24.19 -41.33 -16.34
CA LYS A 79 24.68 -40.13 -17.09
C LYS A 79 23.52 -39.30 -17.65
N ASN A 80 22.46 -39.95 -18.13
CA ASN A 80 21.27 -39.22 -18.60
C ASN A 80 20.56 -38.50 -17.45
N ILE A 81 20.50 -39.12 -16.26
CA ILE A 81 19.99 -38.45 -15.06
C ILE A 81 20.84 -37.22 -14.70
N ILE A 82 22.15 -37.36 -14.75
CA ILE A 82 23.08 -36.21 -14.51
C ILE A 82 22.77 -35.09 -15.50
N PHE A 83 22.70 -35.40 -16.77
CA PHE A 83 22.44 -34.40 -17.80
C PHE A 83 21.11 -33.68 -17.65
N GLU A 84 20.04 -34.42 -17.30
CA GLU A 84 18.71 -33.82 -17.02
C GLU A 84 18.77 -32.92 -15.80
N LYS A 85 19.45 -33.36 -14.74
CA LYS A 85 19.58 -32.57 -13.50
C LYS A 85 20.49 -31.36 -13.64
N GLU A 86 21.54 -31.42 -14.46
CA GLU A 86 22.36 -30.26 -14.79
C GLU A 86 21.56 -29.19 -15.54
N ASN A 87 20.69 -29.59 -16.48
CA ASN A 87 19.82 -28.66 -17.19
C ASN A 87 18.78 -28.02 -16.23
N GLU A 88 18.20 -28.81 -15.34
CA GLU A 88 17.28 -28.30 -14.29
C GLU A 88 18.01 -27.33 -13.35
N LEU A 89 19.22 -27.66 -12.94
CA LEU A 89 20.05 -26.81 -12.08
C LEU A 89 20.35 -25.45 -12.74
N LEU A 90 20.66 -25.41 -14.03
CA LEU A 90 20.86 -24.16 -14.75
C LEU A 90 19.63 -23.27 -14.72
N ILE A 91 18.44 -23.83 -14.91
CA ILE A 91 17.16 -23.08 -14.84
C ILE A 91 16.93 -22.54 -13.42
N LEU A 92 17.19 -23.36 -12.40
CA LEU A 92 17.05 -22.95 -11.01
C LEU A 92 18.03 -21.81 -10.64
N MET A 93 19.26 -21.88 -11.13
CA MET A 93 20.26 -20.83 -10.91
C MET A 93 19.87 -19.51 -11.59
N GLU A 94 19.36 -19.56 -12.82
CA GLU A 94 18.84 -18.37 -13.51
C GLU A 94 17.63 -17.79 -12.76
N THR A 95 16.72 -18.65 -12.31
CA THR A 95 15.56 -18.24 -11.51
C THR A 95 16.00 -17.56 -10.21
N LYS A 96 16.96 -18.12 -9.51
CA LYS A 96 17.53 -17.53 -8.29
C LYS A 96 18.13 -16.16 -8.54
N GLU A 97 18.89 -16.00 -9.62
CA GLU A 97 19.50 -14.71 -9.96
C GLU A 97 18.45 -13.65 -10.27
N ASN A 98 17.42 -14.01 -11.04
CA ASN A 98 16.31 -13.10 -11.36
C ASN A 98 15.51 -12.71 -10.13
N LEU A 99 15.15 -13.68 -9.26
CA LEU A 99 14.47 -13.41 -8.00
C LEU A 99 15.29 -12.49 -7.08
N SER A 100 16.61 -12.69 -7.02
CA SER A 100 17.47 -11.82 -6.21
C SER A 100 17.44 -10.39 -6.70
N LYS A 101 17.49 -10.15 -8.02
CA LYS A 101 17.39 -8.81 -8.60
C LYS A 101 16.03 -8.16 -8.32
N GLU A 102 14.94 -8.92 -8.53
CA GLU A 102 13.60 -8.42 -8.26
C GLU A 102 13.39 -8.07 -6.78
N ILE A 103 13.94 -8.87 -5.86
CA ILE A 103 13.89 -8.60 -4.41
C ILE A 103 14.63 -7.30 -4.07
N ASP A 104 15.79 -7.06 -4.67
CA ASP A 104 16.56 -5.84 -4.44
C ASP A 104 15.83 -4.61 -4.99
N GLU A 105 15.19 -4.73 -6.17
CA GLU A 105 14.36 -3.68 -6.76
C GLU A 105 13.11 -3.39 -5.91
N ASP A 106 12.40 -4.42 -5.45
CA ASP A 106 11.23 -4.29 -4.60
C ASP A 106 11.59 -3.66 -3.23
N LYS A 107 12.76 -3.98 -2.66
CA LYS A 107 13.26 -3.35 -1.42
C LYS A 107 13.52 -1.86 -1.62
N ALA A 108 14.19 -1.50 -2.70
CA ALA A 108 14.44 -0.09 -3.01
C ALA A 108 13.15 0.70 -3.25
N ALA A 109 12.16 0.09 -3.94
CA ALA A 109 10.85 0.68 -4.14
C ALA A 109 10.08 0.84 -2.80
N LEU A 110 10.14 -0.16 -1.93
CA LEU A 110 9.51 -0.13 -0.61
C LEU A 110 10.08 0.98 0.27
N ASP A 111 11.40 1.16 0.27
CA ASP A 111 12.04 2.26 1.01
C ASP A 111 11.55 3.63 0.51
N GLY A 112 11.43 3.82 -0.80
CA GLY A 112 10.86 5.03 -1.38
C GLY A 112 9.41 5.28 -0.99
N ILE A 113 8.56 4.24 -0.99
CA ILE A 113 7.16 4.33 -0.57
C ILE A 113 7.08 4.71 0.92
N ILE A 114 7.91 4.11 1.77
CA ILE A 114 7.95 4.40 3.21
C ILE A 114 8.34 5.87 3.46
N GLU A 115 9.34 6.37 2.76
CA GLU A 115 9.76 7.78 2.88
C GLU A 115 8.64 8.74 2.46
N GLU A 116 8.00 8.50 1.30
CA GLU A 116 6.89 9.33 0.84
C GLU A 116 5.71 9.28 1.80
N LEU A 117 5.36 8.09 2.29
CA LEU A 117 4.27 7.88 3.24
C LEU A 117 4.51 8.65 4.55
N ASN A 118 5.73 8.61 5.09
CA ASN A 118 6.09 9.35 6.29
C ASN A 118 5.96 10.86 6.08
N ASN A 119 6.45 11.39 4.97
CA ASN A 119 6.34 12.81 4.62
C ASN A 119 4.87 13.26 4.48
N LYS A 120 4.03 12.43 3.85
CA LYS A 120 2.59 12.71 3.71
C LYS A 120 1.86 12.64 5.05
N LYS A 121 2.18 11.66 5.91
CA LYS A 121 1.60 11.54 7.26
C LYS A 121 1.97 12.73 8.14
N GLU A 122 3.22 13.17 8.11
CA GLU A 122 3.66 14.35 8.84
C GLU A 122 2.91 15.62 8.38
N SER A 123 2.81 15.82 7.06
CA SER A 123 2.06 16.94 6.49
C SER A 123 0.56 16.88 6.84
N LEU A 124 -0.04 15.68 6.86
CA LEU A 124 -1.43 15.49 7.26
C LEU A 124 -1.63 15.84 8.73
N ASN A 125 -0.78 15.33 9.62
CA ASN A 125 -0.85 15.58 11.05
C ASN A 125 -0.74 17.08 11.36
N LYS A 126 0.20 17.78 10.74
CA LYS A 126 0.35 19.22 10.90
C LYS A 126 -0.90 19.99 10.47
N LYS A 127 -1.49 19.65 9.32
CA LYS A 127 -2.74 20.28 8.87
C LYS A 127 -3.92 19.98 9.81
N VAL A 128 -3.98 18.77 10.38
CA VAL A 128 -5.02 18.42 11.36
C VAL A 128 -4.85 19.23 12.64
N GLU A 129 -3.62 19.42 13.10
CA GLU A 129 -3.29 20.24 14.27
C GLU A 129 -3.69 21.69 14.04
N ASP A 130 -3.24 22.31 12.92
CA ASP A 130 -3.57 23.69 12.54
C ASP A 130 -5.09 23.91 12.50
N VAL A 131 -5.87 23.01 11.87
CA VAL A 131 -7.34 23.09 11.80
C VAL A 131 -7.98 22.90 13.16
N SER A 132 -7.41 22.03 14.00
CA SER A 132 -7.90 21.81 15.37
C SER A 132 -7.70 23.05 16.25
N GLU A 133 -6.53 23.72 16.15
CA GLU A 133 -6.24 24.97 16.86
C GLU A 133 -7.20 26.09 16.41
N GLU A 134 -7.38 26.25 15.09
CA GLU A 134 -8.32 27.25 14.55
C GLU A 134 -9.77 26.98 15.03
N LYS A 135 -10.22 25.72 14.97
CA LYS A 135 -11.54 25.31 15.47
C LYS A 135 -11.71 25.65 16.97
N ASN A 136 -10.68 25.38 17.78
CA ASN A 136 -10.71 25.67 19.20
C ASN A 136 -10.77 27.17 19.47
N ALA A 137 -9.99 27.97 18.73
CA ALA A 137 -10.02 29.43 18.82
C ALA A 137 -11.38 29.99 18.45
N LEU A 138 -11.95 29.59 17.30
CA LEU A 138 -13.27 30.01 16.85
C LEU A 138 -14.39 29.53 17.81
N THR A 139 -14.26 28.35 18.41
CA THR A 139 -15.20 27.86 19.40
C THR A 139 -15.18 28.71 20.68
N LYS A 140 -13.99 29.16 21.09
CA LYS A 140 -13.85 30.06 22.23
C LYS A 140 -14.45 31.42 21.93
N GLU A 141 -14.10 32.03 20.82
CA GLU A 141 -14.64 33.31 20.35
C GLU A 141 -16.19 33.26 20.28
N ARG A 142 -16.72 32.17 19.68
CA ARG A 142 -18.18 31.95 19.64
C ARG A 142 -18.81 31.94 21.04
N LYS A 143 -18.18 31.28 22.01
CA LYS A 143 -18.69 31.26 23.39
C LYS A 143 -18.70 32.65 24.00
N ASP A 144 -17.65 33.43 23.78
CA ASP A 144 -17.53 34.80 24.30
C ASP A 144 -18.59 35.72 23.67
N ILE A 145 -18.89 35.56 22.37
CA ILE A 145 -19.94 36.32 21.67
C ILE A 145 -21.33 35.92 22.20
N VAL A 146 -21.59 34.63 22.38
CA VAL A 146 -22.90 34.10 22.87
C VAL A 146 -23.23 34.69 24.23
N LEU A 147 -22.27 34.93 25.11
CA LEU A 147 -22.51 35.58 26.41
C LEU A 147 -23.07 37.01 26.31
N ASN A 148 -22.91 37.65 25.15
CA ASN A 148 -23.38 39.03 24.90
C ASN A 148 -24.70 39.09 24.08
N VAL A 149 -25.28 37.93 23.75
CA VAL A 149 -26.54 37.80 22.98
C VAL A 149 -27.66 37.41 23.96
N ASP A 150 -28.84 38.04 23.82
CA ASP A 150 -29.99 37.65 24.62
C ASP A 150 -30.51 36.24 24.25
N GLU A 151 -31.11 35.59 25.23
CA GLU A 151 -31.51 34.18 25.11
C GLU A 151 -32.54 33.94 23.99
N ASP A 152 -33.51 34.86 23.84
CA ASP A 152 -34.55 34.76 22.79
C ASP A 152 -33.95 34.81 21.37
N THR A 153 -32.96 35.70 21.17
CA THR A 153 -32.26 35.81 19.88
C THR A 153 -31.37 34.61 19.62
N LEU A 154 -30.70 34.10 20.64
CA LEU A 154 -29.86 32.91 20.52
C LEU A 154 -30.70 31.67 20.17
N ASP A 155 -31.86 31.48 20.81
CA ASP A 155 -32.74 30.35 20.51
C ASP A 155 -33.24 30.38 19.08
N LYS A 156 -33.65 31.56 18.58
CA LYS A 156 -34.09 31.73 17.19
C LYS A 156 -32.93 31.44 16.23
N TYR A 157 -31.73 31.94 16.55
CA TYR A 157 -30.53 31.64 15.76
C TYR A 157 -30.26 30.13 15.68
N MET A 158 -30.32 29.42 16.81
CA MET A 158 -30.06 27.99 16.87
C MET A 158 -31.11 27.18 16.14
N GLN A 159 -32.40 27.54 16.24
CA GLN A 159 -33.46 26.87 15.46
C GLN A 159 -33.24 26.98 13.97
N ILE A 160 -32.84 28.15 13.44
CA ILE A 160 -32.57 28.35 12.03
C ILE A 160 -31.31 27.64 11.62
N TYR A 161 -30.27 27.72 12.47
CA TYR A 161 -28.96 27.07 12.23
C TYR A 161 -29.10 25.54 12.03
N GLU A 162 -29.88 24.90 12.91
CA GLU A 162 -30.14 23.45 12.79
C GLU A 162 -31.04 23.12 11.61
N ALA A 163 -32.06 23.92 11.32
CA ALA A 163 -32.99 23.69 10.20
C ALA A 163 -32.32 23.93 8.81
N ARG A 164 -31.27 24.74 8.75
CA ARG A 164 -30.63 25.19 7.50
C ARG A 164 -29.18 24.76 7.36
N SER A 165 -28.81 23.58 7.86
CA SER A 165 -27.48 22.97 7.71
C SER A 165 -26.32 23.87 8.13
N GLY A 166 -26.51 24.66 9.20
CA GLY A 166 -25.45 25.51 9.76
C GLY A 166 -25.43 26.97 9.25
N VAL A 167 -26.42 27.41 8.50
CA VAL A 167 -26.50 28.80 7.99
C VAL A 167 -27.74 29.48 8.58
N ALA A 168 -27.52 30.31 9.61
CA ALA A 168 -28.62 31.08 10.22
C ALA A 168 -28.64 32.55 9.83
N CYS A 169 -27.53 33.13 9.38
CA CYS A 169 -27.43 34.51 8.91
C CYS A 169 -26.85 34.52 7.50
N SER A 170 -27.38 35.40 6.64
CA SER A 170 -26.93 35.56 5.27
C SER A 170 -26.88 37.05 4.91
N GLU A 171 -26.00 37.41 4.01
CA GLU A 171 -25.93 38.77 3.47
C GLU A 171 -27.09 39.04 2.51
N ILE A 172 -27.44 40.32 2.39
CA ILE A 172 -28.39 40.79 1.42
C ILE A 172 -27.62 41.45 0.27
N LEU A 173 -27.69 40.85 -0.92
CA LEU A 173 -27.02 41.37 -2.11
C LEU A 173 -28.09 41.65 -3.18
N ASP A 174 -28.09 42.86 -3.73
CA ASP A 174 -29.06 43.28 -4.77
C ASP A 174 -30.53 42.95 -4.46
N ASN A 175 -30.95 43.17 -3.21
CA ASN A 175 -32.26 42.81 -2.67
C ASN A 175 -32.58 41.29 -2.70
N ASN A 176 -31.56 40.46 -2.74
CA ASN A 176 -31.72 39.00 -2.62
C ASN A 176 -30.98 38.48 -1.40
N CYS A 177 -31.53 37.44 -0.80
CA CYS A 177 -30.85 36.70 0.29
C CYS A 177 -29.78 35.78 -0.31
N GLU A 178 -28.51 35.94 0.05
CA GLU A 178 -27.44 35.11 -0.48
C GLU A 178 -27.56 33.66 -0.05
N GLY A 179 -28.21 33.39 1.10
CA GLY A 179 -28.36 32.02 1.62
C GLY A 179 -29.42 31.18 0.87
N CYS A 180 -30.47 31.77 0.32
CA CYS A 180 -31.56 31.04 -0.34
C CYS A 180 -32.00 31.62 -1.73
N GLY A 181 -31.41 32.74 -2.17
CA GLY A 181 -31.75 33.40 -3.41
C GLY A 181 -33.10 34.13 -3.43
N ALA A 182 -33.85 34.17 -2.34
CA ALA A 182 -35.14 34.79 -2.29
C ALA A 182 -35.06 36.33 -2.36
N TYR A 183 -35.98 36.95 -3.12
CA TYR A 183 -36.11 38.40 -3.18
C TYR A 183 -36.55 38.97 -1.82
N ILE A 184 -35.89 40.03 -1.36
CA ILE A 184 -36.18 40.72 -0.11
C ILE A 184 -36.75 42.09 -0.47
N PRO A 185 -37.99 42.41 0.00
CA PRO A 185 -38.62 43.72 -0.23
C PRO A 185 -37.74 44.87 0.26
N PRO A 186 -37.69 46.03 -0.45
CA PRO A 186 -36.87 47.17 -0.05
C PRO A 186 -37.12 47.67 1.36
N GLN A 187 -38.35 47.51 1.87
CA GLN A 187 -38.70 47.88 3.24
C GLN A 187 -37.94 47.03 4.22
N VAL A 188 -37.84 45.69 4.03
CA VAL A 188 -37.11 44.76 4.89
C VAL A 188 -35.61 45.02 4.84
N VAL A 189 -35.12 45.39 3.64
CA VAL A 189 -33.72 45.81 3.49
C VAL A 189 -33.42 47.06 4.35
N ASN A 190 -34.32 48.06 4.32
CA ASN A 190 -34.16 49.29 5.11
C ASN A 190 -34.24 48.99 6.61
N GLU A 191 -35.09 48.07 7.07
CA GLU A 191 -35.18 47.63 8.44
C GLU A 191 -33.88 46.91 8.92
N ALA A 192 -33.29 46.08 8.03
CA ALA A 192 -31.99 45.46 8.27
C ALA A 192 -30.87 46.50 8.41
N LEU A 193 -30.86 47.50 7.51
CA LEU A 193 -29.91 48.62 7.56
C LEU A 193 -30.06 49.45 8.85
N ALA A 194 -31.27 49.54 9.37
CA ALA A 194 -31.58 50.17 10.66
C ALA A 194 -31.19 49.30 11.88
N LYS A 195 -30.45 48.19 11.66
CA LYS A 195 -30.00 47.21 12.67
C LYS A 195 -31.11 46.45 13.36
N SER A 196 -32.26 46.33 12.73
CA SER A 196 -33.34 45.45 13.19
C SER A 196 -33.12 44.02 12.68
N ILE A 197 -33.47 42.99 13.51
CA ILE A 197 -33.46 41.62 13.07
C ILE A 197 -34.64 41.42 12.14
N VAL A 198 -34.32 41.00 10.92
CA VAL A 198 -35.31 40.71 9.84
C VAL A 198 -35.16 39.25 9.39
N TYR A 199 -36.26 38.70 8.88
CA TYR A 199 -36.28 37.32 8.40
C TYR A 199 -36.58 37.30 6.90
N CYS A 200 -35.86 36.44 6.21
CA CYS A 200 -36.12 36.06 4.84
C CYS A 200 -37.47 35.29 4.76
N GLY A 201 -38.28 35.53 3.75
CA GLY A 201 -39.64 34.94 3.66
C GLY A 201 -39.69 33.46 3.27
N THR A 202 -38.55 32.75 3.28
CA THR A 202 -38.43 31.31 2.95
C THR A 202 -38.02 30.51 4.13
#